data_1d11ac6ecea8532e514d262d8ebc1eab
#
_entry.id   1d11ac6ecea8532e514d262d8ebc1eab
#
_cell.length_a   1.000
_cell.length_b   1.000
_cell.length_c   1.000
_cell.angle_alpha   90.00
_cell.angle_beta   90.00
_cell.angle_gamma   90.00
#
_symmetry.space_group_name_H-M   'P 1'
#
loop_
_entity.id
_entity.type
_entity.pdbx_description
1 polymer ?
#
loop_
_entity_poly.entity_id
_entity_poly.type
_entity_poly.pdbx_seq_one_letter_code
_entity_poly.pdbx_strand_id
1 'polypeptide(L)'
;FAEQEFAAIAAALRVPTAPLQAWDGLDGDAPVALAADTPAMLLYTSGSTGTPKGAVLTHGNLAWNIVNTVSGWDVRGDDTTLAHTPLFHTGGWNVLTLPLLHQGGTVLLTRAFDPDRTLDIIAEHGVSVLFAVPTMFTDLLVAHDARPTDLSSLRWAVSGGAPCPLPLIEAYGALGVPLKQGYGLTEVGPNCFVFPDGHEIARCGSVGLPMLHLSMRLVDENGDEVGPGVVGELQLRGPTVCAGYWRNPTATAAALAPNGWFATGDLLRRSSDGWYSVVGRRKEMFISGGENVYPAEVERVLYGIPAVLEAAVVPTPHPRWGEVGHAFVATQGAADPEAIRAVCRTALAGYKVPKRVTILPELPKGPTGKIARSLLIEQAAL
;
A
#
# COMPACT_ATOMS: atom_id res chain seq x y z
N PHE A 1 -8.83 -15.99 -20.43
CA PHE A 1 -7.84 -15.87 -21.52
C PHE A 1 -6.46 -16.19 -20.97
N ALA A 2 -5.70 -16.97 -21.71
CA ALA A 2 -4.34 -17.34 -21.31
C ALA A 2 -3.40 -17.14 -22.50
N GLU A 3 -2.29 -16.50 -22.26
CA GLU A 3 -1.17 -16.52 -23.16
C GLU A 3 -0.52 -17.91 -23.14
N GLN A 4 0.24 -18.25 -24.17
CA GLN A 4 0.81 -19.58 -24.32
C GLN A 4 1.66 -20.02 -23.11
N GLU A 5 2.33 -19.08 -22.45
CA GLU A 5 3.12 -19.32 -21.25
C GLU A 5 2.29 -19.72 -20.01
N PHE A 6 0.99 -19.36 -19.98
CA PHE A 6 0.07 -19.70 -18.89
C PHE A 6 -0.89 -20.85 -19.24
N ALA A 7 -0.75 -21.47 -20.41
CA ALA A 7 -1.67 -22.50 -20.89
C ALA A 7 -1.80 -23.70 -19.94
N ALA A 8 -0.69 -24.11 -19.31
CA ALA A 8 -0.69 -25.22 -18.34
C ALA A 8 -1.48 -24.86 -17.07
N ILE A 9 -1.35 -23.64 -16.57
CA ILE A 9 -2.08 -23.15 -15.40
C ILE A 9 -3.56 -23.03 -15.73
N ALA A 10 -3.90 -22.46 -16.89
CA ALA A 10 -5.28 -22.33 -17.37
C ALA A 10 -5.97 -23.70 -17.50
N ALA A 11 -5.29 -24.69 -18.03
CA ALA A 11 -5.81 -26.07 -18.14
C ALA A 11 -6.04 -26.70 -16.74
N ALA A 12 -5.17 -26.46 -15.77
CA ALA A 12 -5.31 -26.97 -14.40
C ALA A 12 -6.51 -26.35 -13.66
N LEU A 13 -6.91 -25.14 -13.99
CA LEU A 13 -8.06 -24.45 -13.39
C LEU A 13 -9.42 -25.02 -13.82
N ARG A 14 -9.47 -25.86 -14.88
CA ARG A 14 -10.70 -26.45 -15.44
C ARG A 14 -11.80 -25.43 -15.77
N VAL A 15 -11.40 -24.23 -16.16
CA VAL A 15 -12.30 -23.19 -16.67
C VAL A 15 -12.16 -23.06 -18.19
N PRO A 16 -13.24 -22.74 -18.91
CA PRO A 16 -13.13 -22.46 -20.34
C PRO A 16 -12.11 -21.34 -20.59
N THR A 17 -11.15 -21.59 -21.44
CA THR A 17 -10.12 -20.64 -21.84
C THR A 17 -10.13 -20.42 -23.33
N ALA A 18 -9.83 -19.21 -23.78
CA ALA A 18 -9.65 -18.86 -25.16
C ALA A 18 -8.36 -18.03 -25.32
N PRO A 19 -7.66 -18.13 -26.46
CA PRO A 19 -6.51 -17.28 -26.73
C PRO A 19 -6.94 -15.79 -26.72
N LEU A 20 -6.02 -14.92 -26.33
CA LEU A 20 -6.31 -13.47 -26.23
C LEU A 20 -6.77 -12.89 -27.59
N GLN A 21 -6.20 -13.41 -28.69
CA GLN A 21 -6.54 -13.01 -30.06
C GLN A 21 -8.01 -13.33 -30.46
N ALA A 22 -8.69 -14.21 -29.72
CA ALA A 22 -10.11 -14.52 -29.98
C ALA A 22 -11.07 -13.36 -29.62
N TRP A 23 -10.56 -12.26 -29.09
CA TRP A 23 -11.36 -11.06 -28.77
C TRP A 23 -11.48 -10.08 -29.94
N ASP A 24 -10.64 -10.22 -30.96
CA ASP A 24 -10.72 -9.36 -32.14
C ASP A 24 -12.01 -9.62 -32.89
N GLY A 25 -12.92 -8.65 -32.86
CA GLY A 25 -14.19 -8.70 -33.60
C GLY A 25 -15.37 -9.38 -32.89
N LEU A 26 -15.33 -9.54 -31.56
CA LEU A 26 -16.56 -9.87 -30.82
C LEU A 26 -17.51 -8.68 -30.83
N ASP A 27 -18.60 -8.77 -31.58
CA ASP A 27 -19.74 -7.89 -31.43
C ASP A 27 -20.32 -8.15 -30.04
N GLY A 28 -20.15 -7.17 -29.12
CA GLY A 28 -20.64 -7.29 -27.75
C GLY A 28 -22.18 -7.31 -27.75
N ASP A 29 -22.75 -8.24 -26.98
CA ASP A 29 -24.16 -8.15 -26.60
C ASP A 29 -24.41 -6.83 -25.86
N ALA A 30 -25.64 -6.37 -25.84
CA ALA A 30 -26.04 -5.18 -25.12
C ALA A 30 -25.62 -5.30 -23.64
N PRO A 31 -25.21 -4.20 -23.01
CA PRO A 31 -24.80 -4.21 -21.60
C PRO A 31 -25.87 -4.84 -20.71
N VAL A 32 -25.49 -5.84 -19.92
CA VAL A 32 -26.40 -6.48 -18.97
C VAL A 32 -26.45 -5.62 -17.70
N ALA A 33 -27.66 -5.26 -17.27
CA ALA A 33 -27.85 -4.58 -15.99
C ALA A 33 -27.51 -5.56 -14.85
N LEU A 34 -26.49 -5.25 -14.06
CA LEU A 34 -26.09 -6.02 -12.90
C LEU A 34 -26.47 -5.28 -11.61
N ALA A 35 -26.89 -6.05 -10.59
CA ALA A 35 -27.12 -5.48 -9.28
C ALA A 35 -25.79 -5.06 -8.61
N ALA A 36 -25.84 -4.01 -7.81
CA ALA A 36 -24.63 -3.46 -7.16
C ALA A 36 -23.93 -4.47 -6.23
N ASP A 37 -24.68 -5.41 -5.67
CA ASP A 37 -24.18 -6.48 -4.79
C ASP A 37 -23.66 -7.72 -5.54
N THR A 38 -23.80 -7.76 -6.88
CA THR A 38 -23.24 -8.84 -7.70
C THR A 38 -21.71 -8.85 -7.56
N PRO A 39 -21.10 -10.02 -7.23
CA PRO A 39 -19.64 -10.15 -7.20
C PRO A 39 -19.02 -9.83 -8.56
N ALA A 40 -18.02 -8.96 -8.55
CA ALA A 40 -17.29 -8.52 -9.75
C ALA A 40 -15.86 -9.04 -9.78
N MET A 41 -15.21 -9.13 -8.61
CA MET A 41 -13.79 -9.43 -8.54
C MET A 41 -13.47 -10.20 -7.25
N LEU A 42 -12.57 -11.18 -7.36
CA LEU A 42 -11.93 -11.86 -6.21
C LEU A 42 -10.45 -11.48 -6.20
N LEU A 43 -10.02 -10.82 -5.15
CA LEU A 43 -8.61 -10.50 -4.94
C LEU A 43 -8.11 -11.19 -3.68
N TYR A 44 -7.06 -11.98 -3.83
CA TYR A 44 -6.47 -12.72 -2.72
C TYR A 44 -5.49 -11.85 -1.94
N THR A 45 -5.63 -11.88 -0.62
CA THR A 45 -4.71 -11.22 0.31
C THR A 45 -3.96 -12.27 1.12
N SER A 46 -2.71 -11.98 1.49
CA SER A 46 -1.95 -12.81 2.42
C SER A 46 -2.61 -12.73 3.80
N GLY A 47 -3.41 -13.72 4.14
CA GLY A 47 -4.06 -13.78 5.45
C GLY A 47 -3.04 -13.72 6.60
N SER A 48 -3.43 -13.10 7.71
CA SER A 48 -2.61 -13.04 8.94
C SER A 48 -2.22 -14.41 9.51
N THR A 49 -2.91 -15.47 9.09
CA THR A 49 -2.67 -16.87 9.46
C THR A 49 -1.83 -17.64 8.45
N GLY A 50 -1.26 -16.96 7.43
CA GLY A 50 -0.49 -17.58 6.35
C GLY A 50 -1.33 -18.16 5.21
N THR A 51 -2.62 -18.45 5.43
CA THR A 51 -3.52 -18.93 4.36
C THR A 51 -4.12 -17.75 3.62
N PRO A 52 -3.97 -17.65 2.28
CA PRO A 52 -4.56 -16.58 1.50
C PRO A 52 -6.09 -16.54 1.60
N LYS A 53 -6.67 -15.33 1.63
CA LYS A 53 -8.11 -15.11 1.68
C LYS A 53 -8.54 -14.30 0.46
N GLY A 54 -9.57 -14.73 -0.25
CA GLY A 54 -10.12 -14.01 -1.40
C GLY A 54 -11.16 -12.98 -0.95
N ALA A 55 -10.85 -11.70 -0.99
CA ALA A 55 -11.82 -10.63 -0.76
C ALA A 55 -12.81 -10.56 -1.93
N VAL A 56 -14.10 -10.56 -1.63
CA VAL A 56 -15.18 -10.48 -2.63
C VAL A 56 -15.53 -9.01 -2.84
N LEU A 57 -15.14 -8.45 -3.96
CA LEU A 57 -15.51 -7.10 -4.37
C LEU A 57 -16.71 -7.16 -5.30
N THR A 58 -17.76 -6.42 -4.98
CA THR A 58 -18.96 -6.32 -5.80
C THR A 58 -18.84 -5.18 -6.81
N HIS A 59 -19.73 -5.13 -7.80
CA HIS A 59 -19.84 -3.99 -8.73
C HIS A 59 -20.05 -2.67 -7.97
N GLY A 60 -20.84 -2.69 -6.91
CA GLY A 60 -21.04 -1.53 -6.05
C GLY A 60 -19.76 -1.08 -5.34
N ASN A 61 -18.97 -2.02 -4.80
CA ASN A 61 -17.70 -1.68 -4.15
C ASN A 61 -16.75 -0.98 -5.12
N LEU A 62 -16.62 -1.53 -6.35
CA LEU A 62 -15.76 -0.94 -7.38
C LEU A 62 -16.26 0.44 -7.81
N ALA A 63 -17.57 0.58 -8.06
CA ALA A 63 -18.17 1.86 -8.44
C ALA A 63 -17.95 2.96 -7.37
N TRP A 64 -18.14 2.63 -6.09
CA TRP A 64 -17.92 3.60 -5.02
C TRP A 64 -16.45 3.92 -4.78
N ASN A 65 -15.54 2.94 -4.98
CA ASN A 65 -14.11 3.23 -4.97
C ASN A 65 -13.73 4.21 -6.11
N ILE A 66 -14.31 4.02 -7.29
CA ILE A 66 -14.13 4.94 -8.43
C ILE A 66 -14.60 6.34 -8.06
N VAL A 67 -15.84 6.49 -7.55
CA VAL A 67 -16.42 7.78 -7.16
C VAL A 67 -15.53 8.48 -6.14
N ASN A 68 -15.10 7.78 -5.10
CA ASN A 68 -14.21 8.32 -4.08
C ASN A 68 -12.87 8.78 -4.68
N THR A 69 -12.25 7.94 -5.50
CA THR A 69 -10.95 8.26 -6.10
C THR A 69 -11.04 9.47 -7.03
N VAL A 70 -12.02 9.48 -7.91
CA VAL A 70 -12.22 10.58 -8.86
C VAL A 70 -12.44 11.90 -8.11
N SER A 71 -13.34 11.90 -7.10
CA SER A 71 -13.67 13.12 -6.36
C SER A 71 -12.54 13.56 -5.42
N GLY A 72 -11.85 12.62 -4.77
CA GLY A 72 -10.84 12.93 -3.74
C GLY A 72 -9.46 13.22 -4.30
N TRP A 73 -9.09 12.62 -5.43
CA TRP A 73 -7.75 12.74 -6.00
C TRP A 73 -7.71 13.59 -7.27
N ASP A 74 -8.79 14.25 -7.65
CA ASP A 74 -8.91 15.07 -8.87
C ASP A 74 -8.48 14.31 -10.14
N VAL A 75 -9.01 13.08 -10.31
CA VAL A 75 -8.80 12.29 -11.53
C VAL A 75 -9.68 12.83 -12.64
N ARG A 76 -9.09 13.14 -13.79
CA ARG A 76 -9.75 13.83 -14.92
C ARG A 76 -9.88 12.92 -16.12
N GLY A 77 -10.80 13.24 -17.02
CA GLY A 77 -11.03 12.50 -18.25
C GLY A 77 -9.91 12.65 -19.30
N ASP A 78 -9.06 13.64 -19.16
CA ASP A 78 -7.88 13.88 -19.99
C ASP A 78 -6.58 13.34 -19.36
N ASP A 79 -6.66 12.73 -18.17
CA ASP A 79 -5.50 12.12 -17.55
C ASP A 79 -5.05 10.85 -18.28
N THR A 80 -3.76 10.59 -18.22
CA THR A 80 -3.11 9.35 -18.64
C THR A 80 -2.36 8.74 -17.46
N THR A 81 -2.52 7.44 -17.23
CA THR A 81 -1.76 6.67 -16.24
C THR A 81 -1.06 5.47 -16.85
N LEU A 82 -0.04 4.98 -16.14
CA LEU A 82 0.65 3.73 -16.47
C LEU A 82 0.31 2.66 -15.43
N ALA A 83 -0.33 1.59 -15.86
CA ALA A 83 -0.58 0.40 -15.06
C ALA A 83 0.60 -0.58 -15.21
N HIS A 84 1.59 -0.45 -14.33
CA HIS A 84 2.80 -1.28 -14.25
C HIS A 84 2.85 -2.14 -12.98
N THR A 85 1.91 -1.94 -12.08
CA THR A 85 1.75 -2.78 -10.89
C THR A 85 0.92 -4.01 -11.20
N PRO A 86 1.15 -5.16 -10.52
CA PRO A 86 0.48 -6.40 -10.85
C PRO A 86 -1.04 -6.30 -10.76
N LEU A 87 -1.73 -6.77 -11.81
CA LEU A 87 -3.20 -6.77 -11.87
C LEU A 87 -3.86 -7.80 -10.95
N PHE A 88 -3.11 -8.75 -10.38
CA PHE A 88 -3.62 -9.63 -9.32
C PHE A 88 -3.67 -8.95 -7.93
N HIS A 89 -3.23 -7.69 -7.85
CA HIS A 89 -3.29 -6.85 -6.64
C HIS A 89 -4.23 -5.67 -6.85
N THR A 90 -4.92 -5.25 -5.79
CA THR A 90 -5.86 -4.11 -5.84
C THR A 90 -5.22 -2.82 -6.35
N GLY A 91 -3.91 -2.64 -6.13
CA GLY A 91 -3.14 -1.49 -6.62
C GLY A 91 -3.18 -1.35 -8.14
N GLY A 92 -3.06 -2.46 -8.87
CA GLY A 92 -3.08 -2.47 -10.35
C GLY A 92 -4.44 -2.10 -10.95
N TRP A 93 -5.55 -2.44 -10.27
CA TRP A 93 -6.90 -2.17 -10.76
C TRP A 93 -7.53 -0.92 -10.18
N ASN A 94 -7.53 -0.83 -8.84
CA ASN A 94 -8.49 0.00 -8.12
C ASN A 94 -7.92 1.35 -7.69
N VAL A 95 -6.58 1.57 -7.79
CA VAL A 95 -6.00 2.88 -7.47
C VAL A 95 -6.27 3.88 -8.58
N LEU A 96 -5.83 3.61 -9.82
CA LEU A 96 -6.00 4.54 -10.94
C LEU A 96 -6.66 3.92 -12.17
N THR A 97 -6.45 2.62 -12.45
CA THR A 97 -6.89 1.98 -13.70
C THR A 97 -8.40 2.09 -13.90
N LEU A 98 -9.21 1.55 -13.00
CA LEU A 98 -10.66 1.63 -13.11
C LEU A 98 -11.21 3.05 -12.94
N PRO A 99 -10.73 3.88 -11.99
CA PRO A 99 -11.13 5.27 -11.90
C PRO A 99 -10.90 6.06 -13.18
N LEU A 100 -9.75 5.87 -13.81
CA LEU A 100 -9.41 6.60 -15.05
C LEU A 100 -10.25 6.15 -16.24
N LEU A 101 -10.39 4.82 -16.43
CA LEU A 101 -11.26 4.28 -17.49
C LEU A 101 -12.71 4.76 -17.34
N HIS A 102 -13.21 4.86 -16.10
CA HIS A 102 -14.55 5.40 -15.84
C HIS A 102 -14.69 6.87 -16.26
N GLN A 103 -13.64 7.67 -16.09
CA GLN A 103 -13.64 9.08 -16.48
C GLN A 103 -13.40 9.29 -17.98
N GLY A 104 -13.08 8.23 -18.74
CA GLY A 104 -12.73 8.33 -20.15
C GLY A 104 -11.27 8.66 -20.42
N GLY A 105 -10.43 8.60 -19.39
CA GLY A 105 -8.98 8.82 -19.51
C GLY A 105 -8.25 7.63 -20.14
N THR A 106 -6.93 7.75 -20.25
CA THR A 106 -6.07 6.77 -20.91
C THR A 106 -5.30 5.93 -19.90
N VAL A 107 -5.34 4.61 -20.07
CA VAL A 107 -4.53 3.67 -19.28
C VAL A 107 -3.56 2.94 -20.20
N LEU A 108 -2.27 3.14 -19.98
CA LEU A 108 -1.19 2.40 -20.64
C LEU A 108 -0.84 1.18 -19.80
N LEU A 109 -0.63 0.03 -20.44
CA LEU A 109 -0.31 -1.23 -19.78
C LEU A 109 1.11 -1.66 -20.11
N THR A 110 1.87 -2.07 -19.09
CA THR A 110 3.14 -2.78 -19.26
C THR A 110 3.11 -4.13 -18.57
N ARG A 111 3.86 -5.11 -19.10
CA ARG A 111 3.92 -6.46 -18.51
C ARG A 111 4.59 -6.47 -17.14
N ALA A 112 5.57 -5.59 -16.95
CA ALA A 112 6.35 -5.48 -15.72
C ALA A 112 6.82 -4.04 -15.54
N PHE A 113 7.21 -3.71 -14.34
CA PHE A 113 7.90 -2.47 -14.05
C PHE A 113 9.34 -2.54 -14.56
N ASP A 114 9.73 -1.52 -15.28
CA ASP A 114 11.10 -1.23 -15.69
C ASP A 114 11.28 0.29 -15.57
N PRO A 115 12.25 0.78 -14.79
CA PRO A 115 12.36 2.21 -14.50
C PRO A 115 12.68 3.04 -15.74
N ASP A 116 13.60 2.59 -16.60
CA ASP A 116 13.96 3.33 -17.82
C ASP A 116 12.79 3.41 -18.79
N ARG A 117 12.13 2.27 -19.02
CA ARG A 117 10.96 2.23 -19.90
C ARG A 117 9.78 3.00 -19.33
N THR A 118 9.60 3.04 -18.01
CA THR A 118 8.57 3.85 -17.35
C THR A 118 8.82 5.34 -17.58
N LEU A 119 10.05 5.79 -17.44
CA LEU A 119 10.44 7.20 -17.74
C LEU A 119 10.18 7.55 -19.22
N ASP A 120 10.54 6.67 -20.15
CA ASP A 120 10.25 6.87 -21.57
C ASP A 120 8.74 7.01 -21.82
N ILE A 121 7.94 6.13 -21.27
CA ILE A 121 6.48 6.17 -21.41
C ILE A 121 5.87 7.45 -20.82
N ILE A 122 6.39 7.93 -19.69
CA ILE A 122 5.94 9.20 -19.10
C ILE A 122 6.15 10.34 -20.08
N ALA A 123 7.36 10.45 -20.65
CA ALA A 123 7.70 11.53 -21.58
C ALA A 123 7.01 11.37 -22.95
N GLU A 124 6.97 10.16 -23.52
CA GLU A 124 6.41 9.89 -24.86
C GLU A 124 4.88 10.04 -24.91
N HIS A 125 4.20 9.68 -23.83
CA HIS A 125 2.73 9.59 -23.79
C HIS A 125 2.07 10.59 -22.86
N GLY A 126 2.84 11.47 -22.21
CA GLY A 126 2.30 12.51 -21.34
C GLY A 126 1.54 11.93 -20.13
N VAL A 127 2.11 10.93 -19.46
CA VAL A 127 1.52 10.39 -18.23
C VAL A 127 1.33 11.50 -17.21
N SER A 128 0.10 11.71 -16.76
CA SER A 128 -0.26 12.85 -15.89
C SER A 128 -0.47 12.47 -14.44
N VAL A 129 -0.81 11.21 -14.17
CA VAL A 129 -1.02 10.69 -12.82
C VAL A 129 -0.38 9.30 -12.71
N LEU A 130 0.35 9.04 -11.62
CA LEU A 130 1.12 7.79 -11.47
C LEU A 130 0.91 7.18 -10.08
N PHE A 131 0.68 5.87 -10.04
CA PHE A 131 0.71 5.07 -8.81
C PHE A 131 1.87 4.10 -8.85
N ALA A 132 2.67 4.07 -7.77
CA ALA A 132 3.70 3.06 -7.57
C ALA A 132 3.92 2.80 -6.06
N VAL A 133 4.73 1.80 -5.73
CA VAL A 133 5.22 1.59 -4.37
C VAL A 133 6.53 2.37 -4.14
N PRO A 134 6.92 2.66 -2.88
CA PRO A 134 8.11 3.48 -2.61
C PRO A 134 9.39 3.01 -3.30
N THR A 135 9.64 1.70 -3.35
CA THR A 135 10.83 1.13 -4.02
C THR A 135 10.86 1.45 -5.51
N MET A 136 9.71 1.37 -6.19
CA MET A 136 9.61 1.73 -7.61
C MET A 136 9.88 3.22 -7.83
N PHE A 137 9.40 4.10 -6.95
CA PHE A 137 9.72 5.53 -7.02
C PHE A 137 11.21 5.80 -6.77
N THR A 138 11.85 5.03 -5.87
CA THR A 138 13.31 5.12 -5.69
C THR A 138 14.06 4.70 -6.95
N ASP A 139 13.67 3.59 -7.57
CA ASP A 139 14.30 3.09 -8.80
C ASP A 139 14.10 4.07 -9.96
N LEU A 140 12.93 4.70 -10.09
CA LEU A 140 12.66 5.74 -11.07
C LEU A 140 13.53 6.98 -10.85
N LEU A 141 13.74 7.38 -9.60
CA LEU A 141 14.61 8.52 -9.28
C LEU A 141 16.06 8.24 -9.66
N VAL A 142 16.58 7.04 -9.33
CA VAL A 142 17.91 6.59 -9.71
C VAL A 142 18.09 6.58 -11.23
N ALA A 143 17.12 6.07 -11.98
CA ALA A 143 17.14 6.04 -13.43
C ALA A 143 17.05 7.46 -14.02
N HIS A 144 16.24 8.35 -13.43
CA HIS A 144 16.13 9.74 -13.82
C HIS A 144 17.43 10.51 -13.59
N ASP A 145 18.11 10.31 -12.45
CA ASP A 145 19.40 10.95 -12.16
C ASP A 145 20.49 10.52 -13.16
N ALA A 146 20.45 9.24 -13.57
CA ALA A 146 21.38 8.73 -14.59
C ALA A 146 21.06 9.24 -16.01
N ARG A 147 19.78 9.42 -16.32
CA ARG A 147 19.27 9.86 -17.63
C ARG A 147 18.08 10.80 -17.42
N PRO A 148 18.34 12.13 -17.25
CA PRO A 148 17.27 13.10 -17.04
C PRO A 148 16.18 13.02 -18.11
N THR A 149 14.94 12.88 -17.67
CA THR A 149 13.75 12.71 -18.51
C THR A 149 12.72 13.78 -18.15
N ASP A 150 11.95 14.25 -19.11
CA ASP A 150 10.89 15.23 -18.84
C ASP A 150 9.75 14.58 -18.07
N LEU A 151 9.51 15.06 -16.85
CA LEU A 151 8.43 14.65 -15.96
C LEU A 151 7.34 15.72 -15.82
N SER A 152 7.39 16.80 -16.60
CA SER A 152 6.48 17.95 -16.47
C SER A 152 5.02 17.63 -16.75
N SER A 153 4.74 16.49 -17.40
CA SER A 153 3.37 16.00 -17.61
C SER A 153 2.73 15.48 -16.30
N LEU A 154 3.54 15.04 -15.31
CA LEU A 154 3.03 14.49 -14.05
C LEU A 154 2.43 15.60 -13.19
N ARG A 155 1.10 15.63 -13.09
CA ARG A 155 0.35 16.53 -12.20
C ARG A 155 0.54 16.14 -10.72
N TRP A 156 0.55 14.84 -10.45
CA TRP A 156 0.85 14.26 -9.16
C TRP A 156 1.16 12.77 -9.28
N ALA A 157 1.80 12.25 -8.25
CA ALA A 157 2.02 10.82 -8.06
C ALA A 157 1.56 10.39 -6.66
N VAL A 158 1.16 9.13 -6.52
CA VAL A 158 0.75 8.54 -5.25
C VAL A 158 1.54 7.29 -4.94
N SER A 159 2.16 7.28 -3.77
CA SER A 159 2.88 6.12 -3.23
C SER A 159 1.99 5.36 -2.27
N GLY A 160 1.87 4.04 -2.43
CA GLY A 160 1.05 3.21 -1.56
C GLY A 160 1.67 1.85 -1.25
N GLY A 161 1.02 1.11 -0.36
CA GLY A 161 1.44 -0.24 0.03
C GLY A 161 2.56 -0.32 1.08
N ALA A 162 3.31 0.76 1.29
CA ALA A 162 4.31 0.94 2.35
C ALA A 162 4.45 2.42 2.70
N PRO A 163 5.06 2.78 3.85
CA PRO A 163 5.38 4.17 4.18
C PRO A 163 6.30 4.81 3.13
N CYS A 164 5.99 6.03 2.69
CA CYS A 164 6.82 6.79 1.76
C CYS A 164 7.83 7.66 2.55
N PRO A 165 9.15 7.49 2.34
CA PRO A 165 10.16 8.26 3.07
C PRO A 165 10.14 9.74 2.70
N LEU A 166 10.38 10.62 3.69
CA LEU A 166 10.46 12.06 3.46
C LEU A 166 11.49 12.45 2.37
N PRO A 167 12.72 11.90 2.36
CA PRO A 167 13.69 12.24 1.30
C PRO A 167 13.16 11.95 -0.11
N LEU A 168 12.36 10.91 -0.28
CA LEU A 168 11.76 10.58 -1.56
C LEU A 168 10.68 11.61 -1.96
N ILE A 169 9.84 12.02 -1.01
CA ILE A 169 8.83 13.07 -1.22
C ILE A 169 9.50 14.40 -1.61
N GLU A 170 10.59 14.78 -0.91
CA GLU A 170 11.36 15.99 -1.19
C GLU A 170 12.02 15.95 -2.56
N ALA A 171 12.61 14.81 -2.95
CA ALA A 171 13.24 14.64 -4.25
C ALA A 171 12.24 14.83 -5.40
N TYR A 172 11.06 14.18 -5.33
CA TYR A 172 10.01 14.38 -6.33
C TYR A 172 9.44 15.81 -6.31
N GLY A 173 9.30 16.41 -5.13
CA GLY A 173 8.92 17.82 -5.00
C GLY A 173 9.91 18.77 -5.68
N ALA A 174 11.22 18.51 -5.61
CA ALA A 174 12.26 19.26 -6.30
C ALA A 174 12.18 19.12 -7.84
N LEU A 175 11.65 17.99 -8.34
CA LEU A 175 11.34 17.77 -9.76
C LEU A 175 10.00 18.37 -10.19
N GLY A 176 9.27 19.04 -9.28
CA GLY A 176 7.95 19.62 -9.56
C GLY A 176 6.81 18.60 -9.53
N VAL A 177 7.03 17.38 -9.06
CA VAL A 177 6.03 16.31 -8.97
C VAL A 177 5.55 16.15 -7.54
N PRO A 178 4.30 16.51 -7.16
CA PRO A 178 3.74 16.23 -5.87
C PRO A 178 3.63 14.71 -5.64
N LEU A 179 4.42 14.17 -4.71
CA LEU A 179 4.37 12.74 -4.34
C LEU A 179 3.59 12.57 -3.03
N LYS A 180 2.41 11.99 -3.11
CA LYS A 180 1.46 11.83 -2.02
C LYS A 180 1.53 10.43 -1.41
N GLN A 181 1.23 10.33 -0.12
CA GLN A 181 1.09 9.03 0.55
C GLN A 181 -0.37 8.55 0.46
N GLY A 182 -0.59 7.40 -0.17
CA GLY A 182 -1.87 6.70 -0.18
C GLY A 182 -1.97 5.61 0.90
N TYR A 183 -3.19 5.30 1.28
CA TYR A 183 -3.51 4.18 2.18
C TYR A 183 -4.83 3.53 1.79
N GLY A 184 -4.83 2.20 1.84
CA GLY A 184 -6.01 1.37 1.70
C GLY A 184 -5.69 -0.11 1.75
N LEU A 185 -6.73 -0.89 1.65
CA LEU A 185 -6.71 -2.35 1.72
C LEU A 185 -7.52 -2.92 0.56
N THR A 186 -7.26 -4.16 0.21
CA THR A 186 -8.09 -4.87 -0.78
C THR A 186 -9.55 -4.93 -0.33
N GLU A 187 -9.78 -5.12 0.95
CA GLU A 187 -11.09 -5.32 1.55
C GLU A 187 -11.95 -4.05 1.65
N VAL A 188 -11.35 -2.86 1.58
CA VAL A 188 -12.08 -1.59 1.79
C VAL A 188 -11.88 -0.59 0.66
N GLY A 189 -11.20 -1.00 -0.39
CA GLY A 189 -10.70 -0.14 -1.47
C GLY A 189 -9.32 0.43 -1.13
N PRO A 190 -8.46 0.61 -2.16
CA PRO A 190 -7.08 1.06 -1.95
C PRO A 190 -6.96 2.55 -1.64
N ASN A 191 -8.02 3.34 -1.86
CA ASN A 191 -8.06 4.79 -1.71
C ASN A 191 -9.01 5.19 -0.57
N CYS A 192 -8.61 4.91 0.69
CA CYS A 192 -9.43 5.24 1.86
C CYS A 192 -9.28 6.70 2.30
N PHE A 193 -8.21 7.37 1.90
CA PHE A 193 -7.91 8.75 2.29
C PHE A 193 -7.61 9.61 1.06
N VAL A 194 -7.89 10.90 1.18
CA VAL A 194 -7.45 11.95 0.26
C VAL A 194 -6.26 12.69 0.86
N PHE A 195 -5.29 13.00 0.02
CA PHE A 195 -4.13 13.81 0.42
C PHE A 195 -4.17 15.13 -0.35
N PRO A 196 -4.58 16.23 0.29
CA PRO A 196 -4.64 17.54 -0.35
C PRO A 196 -3.28 18.02 -0.85
N ASP A 197 -3.29 18.73 -1.99
CA ASP A 197 -2.09 19.29 -2.61
C ASP A 197 -1.36 20.29 -1.70
N GLY A 198 -0.03 20.35 -1.82
CA GLY A 198 0.81 21.30 -1.09
C GLY A 198 1.07 20.92 0.38
N HIS A 199 0.64 19.74 0.80
CA HIS A 199 0.84 19.26 2.17
C HIS A 199 1.85 18.10 2.27
N GLU A 200 2.42 17.66 1.16
CA GLU A 200 3.19 16.41 1.05
C GLU A 200 4.36 16.36 2.03
N ILE A 201 5.17 17.42 2.07
CA ILE A 201 6.33 17.53 2.98
C ILE A 201 5.87 17.78 4.42
N ALA A 202 4.99 18.77 4.63
CA ALA A 202 4.56 19.17 5.97
C ALA A 202 3.77 18.08 6.70
N ARG A 203 3.14 17.17 5.97
CA ARG A 203 2.34 16.05 6.48
C ARG A 203 2.95 14.68 6.17
N CYS A 204 4.24 14.62 5.91
CA CYS A 204 4.95 13.34 5.74
C CYS A 204 4.68 12.41 6.93
N GLY A 205 4.43 11.13 6.64
CA GLY A 205 4.01 10.13 7.62
C GLY A 205 2.51 10.11 7.95
N SER A 206 1.74 11.08 7.39
CA SER A 206 0.27 10.98 7.34
C SER A 206 -0.18 10.27 6.07
N VAL A 207 -1.35 9.66 6.14
CA VAL A 207 -2.04 9.07 4.98
C VAL A 207 -3.18 9.96 4.46
N GLY A 208 -3.37 11.13 5.07
CA GLY A 208 -4.35 12.14 4.62
C GLY A 208 -5.57 12.26 5.51
N LEU A 209 -6.63 12.77 4.90
CA LEU A 209 -7.96 12.99 5.47
C LEU A 209 -8.92 11.90 4.95
N PRO A 210 -9.99 11.55 5.70
CA PRO A 210 -10.96 10.54 5.26
C PRO A 210 -11.59 10.84 3.90
N MET A 211 -11.75 9.81 3.07
CA MET A 211 -12.56 9.91 1.85
C MET A 211 -14.02 10.19 2.16
N LEU A 212 -14.70 10.90 1.25
CA LEU A 212 -16.03 11.46 1.45
C LEU A 212 -17.09 10.40 1.78
N HIS A 213 -17.07 9.23 1.14
CA HIS A 213 -18.08 8.19 1.30
C HIS A 213 -17.64 7.02 2.21
N LEU A 214 -16.69 7.28 3.11
CA LEU A 214 -16.22 6.33 4.12
C LEU A 214 -16.38 6.92 5.52
N SER A 215 -17.11 6.22 6.39
CA SER A 215 -17.07 6.46 7.82
C SER A 215 -15.84 5.78 8.42
N MET A 216 -15.12 6.50 9.27
CA MET A 216 -13.93 6.01 9.95
C MET A 216 -14.01 6.26 11.44
N ARG A 217 -13.50 5.33 12.22
CA ARG A 217 -13.27 5.50 13.65
C ARG A 217 -12.00 4.76 14.08
N LEU A 218 -11.41 5.22 15.16
CA LEU A 218 -10.33 4.53 15.84
C LEU A 218 -10.89 3.98 17.16
N VAL A 219 -10.68 2.69 17.42
CA VAL A 219 -11.20 2.05 18.61
C VAL A 219 -10.07 1.43 19.44
N ASP A 220 -10.27 1.38 20.74
CA ASP A 220 -9.39 0.67 21.68
C ASP A 220 -9.66 -0.85 21.68
N GLU A 221 -9.03 -1.56 22.61
CA GLU A 221 -9.17 -3.01 22.75
C GLU A 221 -10.58 -3.45 23.21
N ASN A 222 -11.34 -2.56 23.83
CA ASN A 222 -12.72 -2.81 24.26
C ASN A 222 -13.73 -2.50 23.12
N GLY A 223 -13.29 -1.88 22.03
CA GLY A 223 -14.13 -1.44 20.93
C GLY A 223 -14.71 -0.03 21.10
N ASP A 224 -14.26 0.70 22.12
CA ASP A 224 -14.67 2.07 22.40
C ASP A 224 -13.87 3.06 21.51
N GLU A 225 -14.56 4.08 20.97
CA GLU A 225 -13.94 5.08 20.11
C GLU A 225 -12.98 5.97 20.89
N VAL A 226 -11.75 6.12 20.36
CA VAL A 226 -10.71 6.96 20.97
C VAL A 226 -10.63 8.34 20.32
N GLY A 227 -10.23 9.33 21.15
CA GLY A 227 -10.09 10.73 20.73
C GLY A 227 -8.80 11.01 19.92
N PRO A 228 -8.65 12.26 19.45
CA PRO A 228 -7.43 12.70 18.78
C PRO A 228 -6.18 12.50 19.64
N GLY A 229 -5.07 12.13 18.99
CA GLY A 229 -3.79 11.86 19.64
C GLY A 229 -3.64 10.45 20.21
N VAL A 230 -4.73 9.73 20.43
CA VAL A 230 -4.72 8.36 20.96
C VAL A 230 -4.62 7.35 19.80
N VAL A 231 -3.83 6.30 19.98
CA VAL A 231 -3.71 5.19 19.04
C VAL A 231 -4.90 4.27 19.19
N GLY A 232 -5.52 3.89 18.05
CA GLY A 232 -6.60 2.92 18.03
C GLY A 232 -6.60 2.11 16.74
N GLU A 233 -7.32 0.99 16.74
CA GLU A 233 -7.53 0.21 15.52
C GLU A 233 -8.47 0.97 14.58
N LEU A 234 -8.04 1.14 13.33
CA LEU A 234 -8.89 1.72 12.31
C LEU A 234 -10.03 0.77 11.95
N GLN A 235 -11.25 1.26 12.07
CA GLN A 235 -12.43 0.62 11.53
C GLN A 235 -13.06 1.50 10.46
N LEU A 236 -13.49 0.86 9.37
CA LEU A 236 -14.06 1.51 8.19
C LEU A 236 -15.47 0.98 7.92
N ARG A 237 -16.37 1.86 7.52
CA ARG A 237 -17.71 1.51 7.08
C ARG A 237 -18.12 2.37 5.91
N GLY A 238 -18.62 1.74 4.86
CA GLY A 238 -19.08 2.44 3.66
C GLY A 238 -19.25 1.51 2.48
N PRO A 239 -19.67 2.04 1.35
CA PRO A 239 -20.02 1.23 0.19
C PRO A 239 -18.83 0.60 -0.52
N THR A 240 -17.59 0.99 -0.20
CA THR A 240 -16.37 0.36 -0.74
C THR A 240 -15.96 -0.90 0.03
N VAL A 241 -16.52 -1.15 1.22
CA VAL A 241 -16.19 -2.32 2.04
C VAL A 241 -16.69 -3.58 1.35
N CYS A 242 -15.81 -4.58 1.20
CA CYS A 242 -16.08 -5.82 0.50
C CYS A 242 -17.24 -6.62 1.13
N ALA A 243 -17.83 -7.52 0.35
CA ALA A 243 -18.92 -8.40 0.83
C ALA A 243 -18.42 -9.48 1.81
N GLY A 244 -17.12 -9.57 2.06
CA GLY A 244 -16.48 -10.54 2.93
C GLY A 244 -15.43 -11.37 2.18
N TYR A 245 -15.06 -12.52 2.75
CA TYR A 245 -14.07 -13.43 2.17
C TYR A 245 -14.75 -14.64 1.53
N TRP A 246 -14.36 -14.96 0.31
CA TRP A 246 -14.89 -16.04 -0.48
C TRP A 246 -14.82 -17.39 0.27
N ARG A 247 -15.97 -18.04 0.43
CA ARG A 247 -16.13 -19.33 1.14
C ARG A 247 -15.43 -19.38 2.50
N ASN A 248 -15.34 -18.23 3.19
CA ASN A 248 -14.72 -18.14 4.52
C ASN A 248 -15.57 -17.30 5.48
N PRO A 249 -16.72 -17.83 5.93
CA PRO A 249 -17.63 -17.10 6.81
C PRO A 249 -17.00 -16.77 8.17
N THR A 250 -16.11 -17.61 8.69
CA THR A 250 -15.41 -17.37 9.95
C THR A 250 -14.50 -16.14 9.85
N ALA A 251 -13.70 -16.05 8.79
CA ALA A 251 -12.84 -14.87 8.59
C ALA A 251 -13.68 -13.61 8.29
N THR A 252 -14.80 -13.76 7.59
CA THR A 252 -15.73 -12.65 7.33
C THR A 252 -16.30 -12.12 8.64
N ALA A 253 -16.85 -12.97 9.49
CA ALA A 253 -17.43 -12.56 10.77
C ALA A 253 -16.39 -11.96 11.73
N ALA A 254 -15.14 -12.40 11.65
CA ALA A 254 -14.04 -11.84 12.46
C ALA A 254 -13.61 -10.43 12.03
N ALA A 255 -13.79 -10.07 10.75
CA ALA A 255 -13.34 -8.79 10.22
C ALA A 255 -14.48 -7.80 9.98
N LEU A 256 -15.67 -8.29 9.60
CA LEU A 256 -16.84 -7.48 9.27
C LEU A 256 -17.93 -7.66 10.29
N ALA A 257 -18.14 -6.67 11.13
CA ALA A 257 -19.18 -6.68 12.15
C ALA A 257 -20.59 -6.57 11.52
N PRO A 258 -21.65 -7.08 12.18
CA PRO A 258 -23.04 -7.03 11.67
C PRO A 258 -23.55 -5.62 11.34
N ASN A 259 -23.02 -4.59 12.00
CA ASN A 259 -23.34 -3.18 11.78
C ASN A 259 -22.51 -2.53 10.65
N GLY A 260 -21.77 -3.33 9.87
CA GLY A 260 -21.02 -2.91 8.68
C GLY A 260 -19.64 -2.32 8.94
N TRP A 261 -19.14 -2.28 10.17
CA TRP A 261 -17.79 -1.87 10.47
C TRP A 261 -16.78 -2.99 10.15
N PHE A 262 -15.80 -2.66 9.33
CA PHE A 262 -14.68 -3.55 8.99
C PHE A 262 -13.46 -3.21 9.85
N ALA A 263 -12.96 -4.18 10.60
CA ALA A 263 -11.76 -4.08 11.41
C ALA A 263 -10.52 -4.34 10.54
N THR A 264 -9.68 -3.31 10.35
CA THR A 264 -8.54 -3.38 9.43
C THR A 264 -7.34 -4.14 9.99
N GLY A 265 -7.24 -4.22 11.33
CA GLY A 265 -6.04 -4.68 12.02
C GLY A 265 -4.88 -3.68 11.98
N ASP A 266 -5.07 -2.52 11.37
CA ASP A 266 -4.08 -1.45 11.33
C ASP A 266 -4.34 -0.45 12.46
N LEU A 267 -3.29 -0.04 13.14
CA LEU A 267 -3.32 0.93 14.23
C LEU A 267 -2.95 2.31 13.70
N LEU A 268 -3.83 3.26 13.89
CA LEU A 268 -3.64 4.63 13.44
C LEU A 268 -3.79 5.62 14.60
N ARG A 269 -3.35 6.83 14.36
CA ARG A 269 -3.57 8.00 15.21
C ARG A 269 -4.17 9.10 14.38
N ARG A 270 -5.21 9.77 14.90
CA ARG A 270 -5.78 10.97 14.30
C ARG A 270 -5.28 12.21 15.04
N SER A 271 -4.78 13.19 14.32
CA SER A 271 -4.43 14.50 14.89
C SER A 271 -5.69 15.33 15.19
N SER A 272 -5.53 16.40 15.97
CA SER A 272 -6.64 17.31 16.33
C SER A 272 -7.27 18.03 15.12
N ASP A 273 -6.50 18.19 14.04
CA ASP A 273 -6.92 18.79 12.78
C ASP A 273 -7.39 17.74 11.73
N GLY A 274 -7.58 16.48 12.17
CA GLY A 274 -8.26 15.44 11.39
C GLY A 274 -7.38 14.57 10.50
N TRP A 275 -6.04 14.79 10.45
CA TRP A 275 -5.12 13.96 9.67
C TRP A 275 -4.85 12.63 10.36
N TYR A 276 -4.75 11.56 9.55
CA TYR A 276 -4.47 10.22 10.04
C TYR A 276 -3.03 9.81 9.72
N SER A 277 -2.41 9.10 10.65
CA SER A 277 -1.07 8.50 10.48
C SER A 277 -1.09 7.06 10.91
N VAL A 278 -0.49 6.19 10.08
CA VAL A 278 -0.32 4.77 10.42
C VAL A 278 0.75 4.64 11.47
N VAL A 279 0.42 3.97 12.57
CA VAL A 279 1.35 3.67 13.67
C VAL A 279 1.94 2.28 13.51
N GLY A 280 1.15 1.33 12.98
CA GLY A 280 1.60 -0.03 12.72
C GLY A 280 0.43 -0.99 12.53
N ARG A 281 0.73 -2.28 12.56
CA ARG A 281 -0.28 -3.35 12.59
C ARG A 281 -0.41 -3.94 13.96
N ARG A 282 -1.63 -4.20 14.41
CA ARG A 282 -1.89 -4.80 15.72
C ARG A 282 -1.13 -6.13 15.91
N LYS A 283 -1.08 -6.96 14.89
CA LYS A 283 -0.36 -8.25 14.88
C LYS A 283 1.17 -8.15 14.83
N GLU A 284 1.70 -7.00 14.42
CA GLU A 284 3.15 -6.76 14.30
C GLU A 284 3.69 -6.01 15.51
N MET A 285 2.81 -5.42 16.31
CA MET A 285 3.16 -4.80 17.59
C MET A 285 3.72 -5.87 18.53
N PHE A 286 4.76 -5.53 19.24
CA PHE A 286 5.33 -6.37 20.30
C PHE A 286 5.50 -5.58 21.59
N ILE A 287 5.64 -6.31 22.69
CA ILE A 287 5.72 -5.71 24.04
C ILE A 287 7.15 -5.81 24.54
N SER A 288 7.77 -4.65 24.78
CA SER A 288 9.12 -4.54 25.31
C SER A 288 9.09 -3.88 26.69
N GLY A 289 9.34 -4.67 27.72
CA GLY A 289 9.36 -4.17 29.12
C GLY A 289 8.02 -3.64 29.61
N GLY A 290 6.90 -4.18 29.10
CA GLY A 290 5.54 -3.74 29.43
C GLY A 290 4.99 -2.64 28.54
N GLU A 291 5.78 -2.12 27.58
CA GLU A 291 5.40 -1.03 26.68
C GLU A 291 5.22 -1.53 25.26
N ASN A 292 4.21 -1.00 24.57
CA ASN A 292 3.95 -1.33 23.18
C ASN A 292 4.98 -0.72 22.24
N VAL A 293 5.60 -1.54 21.39
CA VAL A 293 6.50 -1.11 20.32
C VAL A 293 5.87 -1.40 18.97
N TYR A 294 5.77 -0.38 18.15
CA TYR A 294 5.21 -0.47 16.80
C TYR A 294 6.37 -0.43 15.79
N PRO A 295 6.64 -1.52 15.06
CA PRO A 295 7.72 -1.57 14.08
C PRO A 295 7.75 -0.37 13.14
N ALA A 296 6.60 0.02 12.59
CA ALA A 296 6.52 1.12 11.65
C ALA A 296 6.97 2.49 12.22
N GLU A 297 6.85 2.71 13.52
CA GLU A 297 7.37 3.92 14.16
C GLU A 297 8.91 3.94 14.15
N VAL A 298 9.52 2.80 14.44
CA VAL A 298 10.99 2.64 14.42
C VAL A 298 11.51 2.71 12.98
N GLU A 299 10.84 2.03 12.06
CA GLU A 299 11.18 2.02 10.63
C GLU A 299 11.14 3.43 10.03
N ARG A 300 10.18 4.27 10.42
CA ARG A 300 10.12 5.67 9.99
C ARG A 300 11.39 6.44 10.36
N VAL A 301 11.93 6.20 11.55
CA VAL A 301 13.20 6.83 11.98
C VAL A 301 14.36 6.28 11.14
N LEU A 302 14.38 4.98 10.88
CA LEU A 302 15.41 4.34 10.04
C LEU A 302 15.40 4.89 8.61
N TYR A 303 14.22 5.04 7.99
CA TYR A 303 14.07 5.65 6.67
C TYR A 303 14.45 7.13 6.61
N GLY A 304 14.50 7.83 7.75
CA GLY A 304 15.02 9.18 7.87
C GLY A 304 16.56 9.27 7.79
N ILE A 305 17.27 8.14 7.78
CA ILE A 305 18.73 8.08 7.64
C ILE A 305 19.07 8.03 6.14
N PRO A 306 19.81 9.01 5.58
CA PRO A 306 20.03 9.09 4.12
C PRO A 306 20.64 7.84 3.50
N ALA A 307 21.45 7.08 4.25
CA ALA A 307 22.08 5.86 3.77
C ALA A 307 21.12 4.65 3.74
N VAL A 308 19.94 4.72 4.39
CA VAL A 308 19.00 3.59 4.49
C VAL A 308 18.04 3.60 3.31
N LEU A 309 18.10 2.56 2.50
CA LEU A 309 17.21 2.34 1.36
C LEU A 309 15.96 1.56 1.76
N GLU A 310 16.13 0.53 2.61
CA GLU A 310 15.05 -0.32 3.10
C GLU A 310 15.23 -0.60 4.59
N ALA A 311 14.13 -0.68 5.32
CA ALA A 311 14.14 -0.99 6.74
C ALA A 311 12.96 -1.87 7.14
N ALA A 312 13.20 -2.84 8.01
CA ALA A 312 12.18 -3.62 8.67
C ALA A 312 12.60 -3.91 10.12
N VAL A 313 11.64 -3.81 11.03
CA VAL A 313 11.86 -4.14 12.44
C VAL A 313 10.98 -5.33 12.82
N VAL A 314 11.59 -6.32 13.42
CA VAL A 314 10.89 -7.53 13.89
C VAL A 314 11.16 -7.77 15.36
N PRO A 315 10.23 -8.40 16.11
CA PRO A 315 10.47 -8.78 17.49
C PRO A 315 11.48 -9.91 17.59
N THR A 316 12.29 -9.87 18.63
CA THR A 316 13.14 -11.00 19.05
C THR A 316 13.00 -11.23 20.55
N PRO A 317 12.98 -12.49 21.02
CA PRO A 317 12.91 -12.79 22.45
C PRO A 317 14.08 -12.17 23.22
N HIS A 318 13.78 -11.65 24.41
CA HIS A 318 14.80 -11.08 25.28
C HIS A 318 14.53 -11.44 26.75
N PRO A 319 15.52 -11.99 27.50
CA PRO A 319 15.30 -12.55 28.85
C PRO A 319 14.79 -11.53 29.87
N ARG A 320 15.13 -10.23 29.72
CA ARG A 320 14.72 -9.17 30.65
C ARG A 320 13.47 -8.44 30.20
N TRP A 321 13.25 -8.24 28.89
CA TRP A 321 12.24 -7.34 28.37
C TRP A 321 11.06 -8.06 27.69
N GLY A 322 11.07 -9.40 27.69
CA GLY A 322 10.11 -10.22 26.93
C GLY A 322 10.49 -10.23 25.46
N GLU A 323 10.24 -9.13 24.77
CA GLU A 323 10.66 -8.93 23.38
C GLU A 323 11.43 -7.62 23.23
N VAL A 324 12.26 -7.55 22.20
CA VAL A 324 12.97 -6.33 21.78
C VAL A 324 13.02 -6.25 20.25
N GLY A 325 13.13 -5.03 19.72
CA GLY A 325 13.26 -4.82 18.28
C GLY A 325 14.64 -5.27 17.75
N HIS A 326 14.62 -6.00 16.63
CA HIS A 326 15.76 -6.24 15.77
C HIS A 326 15.47 -5.54 14.43
N ALA A 327 16.30 -4.57 14.06
CA ALA A 327 16.20 -3.85 12.80
C ALA A 327 17.05 -4.52 11.73
N PHE A 328 16.46 -4.78 10.57
CA PHE A 328 17.14 -5.15 9.34
C PHE A 328 17.10 -3.98 8.39
N VAL A 329 18.23 -3.61 7.81
CA VAL A 329 18.32 -2.46 6.89
C VAL A 329 19.13 -2.83 5.65
N ALA A 330 18.73 -2.30 4.49
CA ALA A 330 19.56 -2.25 3.31
C ALA A 330 20.06 -0.81 3.14
N THR A 331 21.35 -0.63 2.82
CA THR A 331 21.97 0.69 2.79
C THR A 331 22.71 0.95 1.49
N GLN A 332 22.75 2.21 1.08
CA GLN A 332 23.61 2.68 -0.01
C GLN A 332 25.03 2.86 0.54
N GLY A 333 25.92 1.94 0.15
CA GLY A 333 27.30 1.94 0.62
C GLY A 333 27.47 1.35 2.03
N ALA A 334 28.68 1.47 2.57
CA ALA A 334 29.02 0.96 3.89
C ALA A 334 28.36 1.83 4.97
N ALA A 335 27.67 1.19 5.91
CA ALA A 335 27.05 1.84 7.06
C ALA A 335 27.44 1.11 8.35
N ASP A 336 27.47 1.87 9.46
CA ASP A 336 27.76 1.31 10.78
C ASP A 336 26.46 1.04 11.54
N PRO A 337 26.17 -0.21 11.95
CA PRO A 337 25.00 -0.56 12.74
C PRO A 337 24.85 0.27 14.02
N GLU A 338 25.95 0.63 14.70
CA GLU A 338 25.91 1.45 15.92
C GLU A 338 25.59 2.92 15.61
N ALA A 339 26.06 3.46 14.48
CA ALA A 339 25.68 4.81 14.06
C ALA A 339 24.16 4.89 13.75
N ILE A 340 23.61 3.89 13.05
CA ILE A 340 22.16 3.76 12.79
C ILE A 340 21.40 3.70 14.13
N ARG A 341 21.86 2.88 15.05
CA ARG A 341 21.25 2.73 16.37
C ARG A 341 21.34 3.99 17.21
N ALA A 342 22.41 4.78 17.07
CA ALA A 342 22.57 6.06 17.74
C ALA A 342 21.51 7.08 17.28
N VAL A 343 21.16 7.11 15.99
CA VAL A 343 20.05 7.93 15.48
C VAL A 343 18.73 7.51 16.12
N CYS A 344 18.47 6.20 16.23
CA CYS A 344 17.27 5.72 16.91
C CYS A 344 17.21 6.17 18.39
N ARG A 345 18.36 6.20 19.11
CA ARG A 345 18.40 6.66 20.51
C ARG A 345 18.03 8.13 20.67
N THR A 346 18.30 8.97 19.68
CA THR A 346 17.97 10.40 19.76
C THR A 346 16.51 10.68 19.41
N ALA A 347 15.90 9.82 18.59
CA ALA A 347 14.56 10.04 18.04
C ALA A 347 13.44 9.24 18.75
N LEU A 348 13.80 8.17 19.49
CA LEU A 348 12.85 7.23 20.07
C LEU A 348 13.01 7.09 21.58
N ALA A 349 11.93 6.73 22.26
CA ALA A 349 12.00 6.29 23.65
C ALA A 349 12.88 5.03 23.76
N GLY A 350 13.61 4.88 24.86
CA GLY A 350 14.66 3.87 25.03
C GLY A 350 14.21 2.41 24.81
N TYR A 351 12.94 2.07 25.14
CA TYR A 351 12.37 0.75 24.93
C TYR A 351 12.04 0.45 23.46
N LYS A 352 11.88 1.49 22.62
CA LYS A 352 11.63 1.37 21.17
C LYS A 352 12.92 1.22 20.37
N VAL A 353 14.07 1.58 20.95
CA VAL A 353 15.36 1.51 20.26
C VAL A 353 15.72 0.05 19.98
N PRO A 354 15.96 -0.33 18.72
CA PRO A 354 16.36 -1.69 18.38
C PRO A 354 17.60 -2.12 19.15
N LYS A 355 17.58 -3.32 19.72
CA LYS A 355 18.75 -3.85 20.44
C LYS A 355 19.82 -4.38 19.48
N ARG A 356 19.39 -4.75 18.26
CA ARG A 356 20.26 -5.24 17.20
C ARG A 356 19.91 -4.54 15.88
N VAL A 357 20.94 -4.25 15.09
CA VAL A 357 20.79 -3.76 13.70
C VAL A 357 21.63 -4.67 12.83
N THR A 358 21.02 -5.25 11.82
CA THR A 358 21.68 -6.09 10.81
C THR A 358 21.57 -5.42 9.45
N ILE A 359 22.71 -5.24 8.78
CA ILE A 359 22.75 -4.70 7.42
C ILE A 359 22.75 -5.87 6.45
N LEU A 360 21.84 -5.83 5.48
CA LEU A 360 21.72 -6.81 4.40
C LEU A 360 21.92 -6.08 3.06
N PRO A 361 22.40 -6.77 2.01
CA PRO A 361 22.50 -6.19 0.67
C PRO A 361 21.13 -5.71 0.15
N GLU A 362 20.08 -6.50 0.42
CA GLU A 362 18.66 -6.20 0.17
C GLU A 362 17.80 -6.94 1.19
N LEU A 363 16.59 -6.43 1.45
CA LEU A 363 15.63 -7.13 2.30
C LEU A 363 14.84 -8.15 1.48
N PRO A 364 14.48 -9.32 2.06
CA PRO A 364 13.67 -10.32 1.35
C PRO A 364 12.28 -9.75 1.03
N LYS A 365 11.83 -9.96 -0.20
CA LYS A 365 10.54 -9.46 -0.71
C LYS A 365 9.63 -10.61 -1.14
N GLY A 366 8.35 -10.41 -0.95
CA GLY A 366 7.31 -11.26 -1.51
C GLY A 366 7.01 -10.93 -2.98
N PRO A 367 6.11 -11.69 -3.63
CA PRO A 367 5.74 -11.49 -5.05
C PRO A 367 5.16 -10.11 -5.38
N THR A 368 4.71 -9.38 -4.38
CA THR A 368 4.14 -8.02 -4.51
C THR A 368 5.17 -6.89 -4.28
N GLY A 369 6.47 -7.22 -4.14
CA GLY A 369 7.52 -6.27 -3.81
C GLY A 369 7.55 -5.82 -2.34
N LYS A 370 6.63 -6.31 -1.49
CA LYS A 370 6.62 -6.00 -0.05
C LYS A 370 7.63 -6.84 0.70
N ILE A 371 8.25 -6.26 1.73
CA ILE A 371 9.22 -6.96 2.60
C ILE A 371 8.55 -8.17 3.27
N ALA A 372 9.19 -9.33 3.14
CA ALA A 372 8.75 -10.60 3.71
C ALA A 372 9.21 -10.73 5.17
N ARG A 373 8.48 -10.09 6.11
CA ARG A 373 8.83 -10.05 7.54
C ARG A 373 8.97 -11.43 8.19
N SER A 374 8.22 -12.44 7.73
CA SER A 374 8.33 -13.81 8.25
C SER A 374 9.74 -14.37 8.11
N LEU A 375 10.38 -14.12 6.95
CA LEU A 375 11.76 -14.56 6.72
C LEU A 375 12.76 -13.83 7.63
N LEU A 376 12.51 -12.53 7.92
CA LEU A 376 13.34 -11.77 8.84
C LEU A 376 13.17 -12.21 10.29
N ILE A 377 11.97 -12.62 10.70
CA ILE A 377 11.71 -13.21 12.03
C ILE A 377 12.49 -14.53 12.19
N GLU A 378 12.44 -15.40 11.17
CA GLU A 378 13.22 -16.64 11.17
C GLU A 378 14.74 -16.36 11.26
N GLN A 379 15.23 -15.39 10.50
CA GLN A 379 16.64 -14.98 10.55
C GLN A 379 17.03 -14.33 11.89
N ALA A 380 16.12 -13.63 12.52
CA ALA A 380 16.36 -12.98 13.81
C ALA A 380 16.42 -13.97 14.99
N ALA A 381 15.87 -15.18 14.81
CA ALA A 381 15.86 -16.26 15.79
C ALA A 381 17.16 -17.09 15.77
N LEU A 382 17.99 -16.93 14.73
CA LEU A 382 19.32 -17.56 14.58
C LEU A 382 20.40 -16.72 15.26
#